data_29a3203f9142728d5dc8aadfd3aee91c
#
_entry.id   29a3203f9142728d5dc8aadfd3aee91c
#
_cell.length_a   1.000
_cell.length_b   1.000
_cell.length_c   1.000
_cell.angle_alpha   90.00
_cell.angle_beta   90.00
_cell.angle_gamma   90.00
#
_symmetry.space_group_name_H-M   'P 1'
#
loop_
_entity.id
_entity.type
_entity.pdbx_description
1 polymer ?
#
loop_
_entity_poly.entity_id
_entity_poly.type
_entity_poly.pdbx_seq_one_letter_code
_entity_poly.pdbx_strand_id
1 'polypeptide(L)'
;MEQLVTVKQGMQPTFDGVKVGVVKIGIADGAPAVQFWIRTPEQERKQAFRQGQSVTLPGAGLLTVTSIHPAEDTSAAFATLTYDAGHVTD
;
A
#
# COMPACT_ATOMS: atom_id res chain seq x y z
N MET A 1 -9.56 -10.40 -10.34
CA MET A 1 -10.49 -10.18 -9.23
C MET A 1 -9.88 -9.19 -8.24
N GLU A 2 -10.60 -8.13 -7.94
CA GLU A 2 -10.10 -7.09 -7.06
C GLU A 2 -10.51 -7.36 -5.60
N GLN A 3 -9.60 -7.02 -4.71
CA GLN A 3 -9.83 -7.12 -3.27
C GLN A 3 -9.62 -5.75 -2.65
N LEU A 4 -10.60 -5.28 -1.90
CA LEU A 4 -10.52 -4.00 -1.19
C LEU A 4 -10.00 -4.25 0.22
N VAL A 5 -8.97 -3.52 0.60
CA VAL A 5 -8.30 -3.69 1.90
C VAL A 5 -8.14 -2.33 2.56
N THR A 6 -8.55 -2.23 3.82
CA THR A 6 -8.31 -1.04 4.63
C THR A 6 -7.12 -1.30 5.55
N VAL A 7 -6.14 -0.40 5.52
CA VAL A 7 -4.92 -0.56 6.31
C VAL A 7 -4.68 0.66 7.19
N LYS A 8 -4.02 0.41 8.32
CA LYS A 8 -3.58 1.44 9.25
C LYS A 8 -2.06 1.38 9.39
N GLN A 9 -1.49 2.47 9.90
CA GLN A 9 -0.05 2.52 10.17
C GLN A 9 0.35 1.36 11.10
N GLY A 10 1.41 0.67 10.75
CA GLY A 10 1.90 -0.48 11.50
C GLY A 10 1.39 -1.83 11.02
N MET A 11 0.35 -1.87 10.20
CA MET A 11 -0.14 -3.14 9.65
C MET A 11 0.82 -3.68 8.58
N GLN A 12 0.82 -5.00 8.43
CA GLN A 12 1.68 -5.67 7.44
C GLN A 12 0.90 -6.72 6.66
N PRO A 13 -0.06 -6.30 5.82
CA PRO A 13 -0.79 -7.28 5.01
C PRO A 13 0.12 -7.98 4.02
N THR A 14 -0.25 -9.20 3.65
CA THR A 14 0.47 -10.00 2.66
C THR A 14 -0.44 -10.23 1.47
N PHE A 15 0.09 -9.99 0.26
CA PHE A 15 -0.61 -10.18 -1.00
C PHE A 15 0.17 -11.18 -1.85
N ASP A 16 -0.34 -12.40 -1.97
CA ASP A 16 0.28 -13.48 -2.77
C ASP A 16 1.76 -13.64 -2.48
N GLY A 17 2.12 -13.70 -1.19
CA GLY A 17 3.50 -13.90 -0.76
C GLY A 17 4.34 -12.64 -0.63
N VAL A 18 3.81 -11.49 -1.01
CA VAL A 18 4.51 -10.20 -0.88
C VAL A 18 4.01 -9.47 0.36
N LYS A 19 4.90 -9.21 1.29
CA LYS A 19 4.55 -8.49 2.51
C LYS A 19 4.64 -6.98 2.29
N VAL A 20 3.56 -6.28 2.61
CA VAL A 20 3.48 -4.83 2.44
C VAL A 20 3.27 -4.20 3.81
N GLY A 21 4.33 -3.68 4.40
CA GLY A 21 4.26 -3.00 5.68
C GLY A 21 3.81 -1.56 5.49
N VAL A 22 2.85 -1.12 6.29
CA VAL A 22 2.38 0.27 6.27
C VAL A 22 3.22 1.04 7.27
N VAL A 23 4.25 1.74 6.79
CA VAL A 23 5.22 2.42 7.63
C VAL A 23 4.64 3.71 8.20
N LYS A 24 4.00 4.51 7.35
CA LYS A 24 3.49 5.81 7.75
C LYS A 24 2.34 6.24 6.84
N ILE A 25 1.31 6.82 7.45
CA ILE A 25 0.22 7.48 6.75
C ILE A 25 0.19 8.93 7.22
N GLY A 26 0.29 9.88 6.31
CA GLY A 26 0.33 11.29 6.70
C GLY A 26 0.29 12.23 5.52
N ILE A 27 0.82 13.43 5.74
CA ILE A 27 0.89 14.47 4.73
C ILE A 27 2.35 14.65 4.33
N ALA A 28 2.61 14.64 3.03
CA ALA A 28 3.93 14.93 2.48
C ALA A 28 3.77 15.97 1.38
N ASP A 29 4.53 17.07 1.47
CA ASP A 29 4.47 18.17 0.51
C ASP A 29 3.05 18.68 0.29
N GLY A 30 2.28 18.78 1.39
CA GLY A 30 0.93 19.34 1.36
C GLY A 30 -0.16 18.39 0.86
N ALA A 31 0.15 17.12 0.59
CA ALA A 31 -0.82 16.16 0.10
C ALA A 31 -0.75 14.83 0.86
N PRO A 32 -1.87 14.11 0.97
CA PRO A 32 -1.86 12.81 1.63
C PRO A 32 -0.91 11.83 0.96
N ALA A 33 -0.19 11.06 1.76
CA ALA A 33 0.74 10.06 1.28
C ALA A 33 0.80 8.89 2.24
N VAL A 34 1.11 7.71 1.72
CA VAL A 34 1.34 6.51 2.51
C VAL A 34 2.69 5.93 2.11
N GLN A 35 3.49 5.55 3.10
CA GLN A 35 4.77 4.90 2.84
C GLN A 35 4.65 3.42 3.11
N PHE A 36 4.98 2.61 2.11
CA PHE A 36 5.01 1.15 2.21
C PHE A 36 6.43 0.63 2.26
N TRP A 37 6.58 -0.48 2.97
CA TRP A 37 7.80 -1.28 2.94
C TRP A 37 7.43 -2.60 2.29
N ILE A 38 7.76 -2.74 1.01
CA ILE A 38 7.41 -3.90 0.19
C ILE A 38 8.55 -4.91 0.28
N ARG A 39 8.25 -6.12 0.75
CA ARG A 39 9.26 -7.15 1.00
C ARG A 39 8.91 -8.47 0.33
N THR A 40 9.90 -9.03 -0.35
CA THR A 40 9.88 -10.40 -0.84
C THR A 40 11.12 -11.11 -0.31
N PRO A 41 11.23 -12.46 -0.44
CA PRO A 41 12.44 -13.16 -0.02
C PRO A 41 13.72 -12.66 -0.73
N GLU A 42 13.59 -12.06 -1.90
CA GLU A 42 14.71 -11.68 -2.73
C GLU A 42 15.05 -10.20 -2.69
N GLN A 43 14.09 -9.36 -2.31
CA GLN A 43 14.29 -7.92 -2.33
C GLN A 43 13.34 -7.21 -1.38
N GLU A 44 13.72 -5.99 -1.02
CA GLU A 44 12.84 -5.12 -0.24
C GLU A 44 13.05 -3.68 -0.69
N ARG A 45 12.02 -2.89 -0.56
CA ARG A 45 12.13 -1.45 -0.82
C ARG A 45 11.05 -0.69 -0.06
N LYS A 46 11.37 0.56 0.28
CA LYS A 46 10.42 1.50 0.84
C LYS A 46 10.06 2.52 -0.24
N GLN A 47 8.79 2.82 -0.36
CA GLN A 47 8.32 3.78 -1.35
C GLN A 47 7.06 4.47 -0.85
N ALA A 48 6.99 5.78 -1.06
CA ALA A 48 5.82 6.56 -0.73
C ALA A 48 4.88 6.63 -1.93
N PHE A 49 3.59 6.58 -1.66
CA PHE A 49 2.55 6.61 -2.68
C PHE A 49 1.54 7.70 -2.37
N ARG A 50 1.05 8.32 -3.43
CA ARG A 50 -0.08 9.25 -3.39
C ARG A 50 -1.36 8.52 -3.72
N GLN A 51 -2.49 9.13 -3.38
CA GLN A 51 -3.79 8.60 -3.77
C GLN A 51 -3.87 8.45 -5.29
N GLY A 52 -4.32 7.32 -5.75
CA GLY A 52 -4.45 6.99 -7.17
C GLY A 52 -3.24 6.31 -7.79
N GLN A 53 -2.12 6.23 -7.07
CA GLN A 53 -0.93 5.56 -7.59
C GLN A 53 -1.01 4.05 -7.40
N SER A 54 -0.32 3.33 -8.28
CA SER A 54 -0.31 1.86 -8.28
C SER A 54 1.12 1.34 -8.37
N VAL A 55 1.28 0.11 -7.92
CA VAL A 55 2.55 -0.60 -8.05
C VAL A 55 2.27 -2.07 -8.35
N THR A 56 3.07 -2.65 -9.25
CA THR A 56 3.04 -4.10 -9.49
C THR A 56 3.92 -4.77 -8.46
N LEU A 57 3.34 -5.67 -7.66
CA LEU A 57 4.10 -6.40 -6.65
C LEU A 57 4.87 -7.53 -7.33
N PRO A 58 6.15 -7.75 -6.96
CA PRO A 58 6.97 -8.79 -7.61
C PRO A 58 6.34 -10.19 -7.49
N GLY A 59 6.11 -10.84 -8.64
CA GLY A 59 5.51 -12.17 -8.67
C GLY A 59 4.05 -12.22 -8.22
N ALA A 60 3.38 -11.09 -8.15
CA ALA A 60 2.02 -10.99 -7.65
C ALA A 60 1.20 -10.04 -8.55
N GLY A 61 0.19 -9.40 -8.01
CA GLY A 61 -0.71 -8.55 -8.77
C GLY A 61 -0.43 -7.06 -8.64
N LEU A 62 -1.43 -6.27 -9.01
CA LEU A 62 -1.36 -4.81 -8.99
C LEU A 62 -1.99 -4.27 -7.70
N LEU A 63 -1.24 -3.47 -6.97
CA LEU A 63 -1.71 -2.80 -5.76
C LEU A 63 -1.94 -1.32 -6.07
N THR A 64 -3.13 -0.82 -5.80
CA THR A 64 -3.51 0.57 -6.04
C THR A 64 -3.92 1.23 -4.73
N VAL A 65 -3.41 2.45 -4.49
CA VAL A 65 -3.83 3.26 -3.35
C VAL A 65 -5.07 4.04 -3.78
N THR A 66 -6.25 3.57 -3.35
CA THR A 66 -7.52 4.17 -3.76
C THR A 66 -7.86 5.42 -2.97
N SER A 67 -7.55 5.43 -1.67
CA SER A 67 -7.77 6.62 -0.84
C SER A 67 -6.80 6.64 0.33
N ILE A 68 -6.48 7.85 0.81
CA ILE A 68 -5.63 8.04 1.98
C ILE A 68 -6.33 9.03 2.90
N HIS A 69 -6.49 8.64 4.17
CA HIS A 69 -7.17 9.45 5.17
C HIS A 69 -6.22 9.73 6.34
N PRO A 70 -5.38 10.78 6.22
CA PRO A 70 -4.50 11.16 7.32
C PRO A 70 -5.32 11.73 8.49
N ALA A 71 -4.78 11.62 9.69
CA ALA A 71 -5.40 12.19 10.88
C ALA A 71 -4.32 12.75 11.81
N GLU A 72 -4.70 13.70 12.68
CA GLU A 72 -3.77 14.25 13.67
C GLU A 72 -3.27 13.15 14.62
N ASP A 73 -4.18 12.28 15.03
CA ASP A 73 -3.82 11.08 15.77
C ASP A 73 -3.48 9.98 14.77
N THR A 74 -2.23 9.57 14.71
CA THR A 74 -1.77 8.55 13.75
C THR A 74 -2.49 7.23 13.90
N SER A 75 -3.04 6.94 15.08
CA SER A 75 -3.81 5.70 15.28
C SER A 75 -5.15 5.73 14.54
N ALA A 76 -5.65 6.91 14.18
CA ALA A 76 -6.90 7.07 13.45
C ALA A 76 -6.68 7.17 11.93
N ALA A 77 -5.44 7.36 11.48
CA ALA A 77 -5.14 7.45 10.05
C ALA A 77 -5.27 6.09 9.38
N PHE A 78 -5.84 6.08 8.19
CA PHE A 78 -5.98 4.83 7.43
C PHE A 78 -5.90 5.09 5.93
N ALA A 79 -5.68 4.04 5.17
CA ALA A 79 -5.70 4.09 3.71
C ALA A 79 -6.49 2.90 3.20
N THR A 80 -7.11 3.07 2.04
CA THR A 80 -7.83 2.01 1.36
C THR A 80 -7.05 1.61 0.13
N LEU A 81 -6.80 0.32 -0.01
CA LEU A 81 -6.03 -0.25 -1.11
C LEU A 81 -6.91 -1.20 -1.91
N THR A 82 -6.66 -1.28 -3.20
CA THR A 82 -7.27 -2.28 -4.06
C THR A 82 -6.15 -3.18 -4.59
N TYR A 83 -6.29 -4.47 -4.40
CA TYR A 83 -5.34 -5.45 -4.91
C TYR A 83 -6.00 -6.31 -5.99
N ASP A 84 -5.42 -6.34 -7.17
CA ASP A 84 -5.90 -7.13 -8.29
C ASP A 84 -4.91 -8.26 -8.57
N ALA A 85 -5.20 -9.44 -8.01
CA ALA A 85 -4.38 -10.63 -8.19
C ALA A 85 -4.47 -11.19 -9.62
N GLY A 86 -5.53 -10.87 -10.34
CA GLY A 86 -5.72 -11.31 -11.71
C GLY A 86 -5.07 -10.41 -12.74
N HIS A 87 -4.37 -9.36 -12.31
CA HIS A 87 -3.70 -8.45 -13.22
C HIS A 87 -2.40 -9.09 -13.72
N VAL A 88 -2.51 -9.85 -14.78
CA VAL A 88 -1.35 -10.50 -15.39
C VAL A 88 -0.90 -9.67 -16.58
N THR A 89 0.34 -9.21 -16.54
CA THR A 89 0.95 -8.52 -17.66
C THR A 89 1.76 -9.54 -18.44
N ASP A 90 1.25 -9.92 -19.56
CA ASP A 90 1.99 -10.82 -20.44
C ASP A 90 2.96 -10.02 -21.30
#